data_a87c76e01487fa44921787116ab4890c
#
_entry.id   a87c76e01487fa44921787116ab4890c
#
_cell.length_a   1.000
_cell.length_b   1.000
_cell.length_c   1.000
_cell.angle_alpha   90.00
_cell.angle_beta   90.00
_cell.angle_gamma   90.00
#
_symmetry.space_group_name_H-M   'P 1'
#
loop_
_entity.id
_entity.type
_entity.pdbx_description
1 polymer ?
#
loop_
_entity_poly.entity_id
_entity_poly.type
_entity_poly.pdbx_seq_one_letter_code
_entity_poly.pdbx_strand_id
1 'polypeptide(L)'
;MLNVNYQPTIKKLLKALQMNGRRYVVDVRQSWSKFDKPCKVYIVNRMYTEEEYKLTFPHKYKKGKTFKQGQLYKKESEYSSTKQHEVLLFLVRTYKGGD
;
A
#
# COMPACT_ATOMS: atom_id res chain seq x y z
N MET A 1 -28.43 -6.14 -8.13
CA MET A 1 -27.32 -5.63 -7.32
C MET A 1 -26.27 -4.96 -8.22
N LEU A 2 -25.88 -3.78 -7.88
CA LEU A 2 -24.89 -3.06 -8.66
C LEU A 2 -23.50 -3.49 -8.25
N ASN A 3 -22.72 -3.90 -9.24
CA ASN A 3 -21.29 -4.16 -9.01
C ASN A 3 -20.55 -2.83 -9.10
N VAL A 4 -20.07 -2.36 -7.97
CA VAL A 4 -19.31 -1.12 -7.93
C VAL A 4 -17.82 -1.42 -8.09
N ASN A 5 -17.22 -0.79 -9.07
CA ASN A 5 -15.79 -0.90 -9.30
C ASN A 5 -15.09 0.29 -8.63
N TYR A 6 -14.33 0.02 -7.57
CA TYR A 6 -13.64 1.06 -6.80
C TYR A 6 -12.25 1.39 -7.36
N GLN A 7 -11.77 0.64 -8.35
CA GLN A 7 -10.42 0.83 -8.86
C GLN A 7 -10.10 2.24 -9.37
N PRO A 8 -10.99 2.89 -10.14
CA PRO A 8 -10.69 4.25 -10.57
C PRO A 8 -10.55 5.23 -9.42
N THR A 9 -11.39 5.09 -8.38
CA THR A 9 -11.31 5.95 -7.20
C THR A 9 -10.04 5.67 -6.40
N ILE A 10 -9.69 4.40 -6.26
CA ILE A 10 -8.45 3.99 -5.59
C ILE A 10 -7.25 4.60 -6.31
N LYS A 11 -7.20 4.55 -7.65
CA LYS A 11 -6.12 5.14 -8.43
C LYS A 11 -6.00 6.65 -8.20
N LYS A 12 -7.13 7.34 -8.14
CA LYS A 12 -7.15 8.78 -7.88
C LYS A 12 -6.60 9.11 -6.49
N LEU A 13 -6.98 8.32 -5.49
CA LEU A 13 -6.47 8.50 -4.13
C LEU A 13 -4.98 8.22 -4.03
N LEU A 14 -4.51 7.17 -4.70
CA LEU A 14 -3.08 6.86 -4.72
C LEU A 14 -2.29 8.00 -5.33
N LYS A 15 -2.79 8.58 -6.42
CA LYS A 15 -2.14 9.72 -7.06
C LYS A 15 -2.15 10.95 -6.16
N ALA A 16 -3.27 11.21 -5.48
CA ALA A 16 -3.38 12.34 -4.57
C ALA A 16 -2.40 12.20 -3.39
N LEU A 17 -2.28 11.00 -2.85
CA LEU A 17 -1.32 10.72 -1.78
C LEU A 17 0.11 10.93 -2.26
N GLN A 18 0.41 10.48 -3.47
CA GLN A 18 1.74 10.67 -4.06
C GLN A 18 2.07 12.16 -4.21
N MET A 19 1.10 12.96 -4.62
CA MET A 19 1.27 14.40 -4.74
C MET A 19 1.53 15.05 -3.38
N ASN A 20 1.06 14.43 -2.30
CA ASN A 20 1.30 14.89 -0.93
C ASN A 20 2.59 14.30 -0.33
N GLY A 21 3.41 13.66 -1.15
CA GLY A 21 4.67 13.10 -0.69
C GLY A 21 4.57 11.72 -0.06
N ARG A 22 3.39 11.10 -0.13
CA ARG A 22 3.18 9.74 0.41
C ARG A 22 2.87 8.79 -0.73
N ARG A 23 3.79 7.90 -1.02
CA ARG A 23 3.67 6.97 -2.15
C ARG A 23 3.15 5.62 -1.66
N TYR A 24 2.00 5.23 -2.19
CA TYR A 24 1.36 3.95 -1.90
C TYR A 24 1.12 3.18 -3.17
N VAL A 25 1.13 1.85 -3.06
CA VAL A 25 0.70 0.97 -4.15
C VAL A 25 -0.22 -0.09 -3.56
N VAL A 26 -1.16 -0.56 -4.37
CA VAL A 26 -2.06 -1.64 -4.00
C VAL A 26 -1.70 -2.84 -4.86
N ASP A 27 -1.23 -3.89 -4.21
CA ASP A 27 -0.93 -5.16 -4.85
C ASP A 27 -2.10 -6.11 -4.67
N VAL A 28 -2.35 -6.93 -5.69
CA VAL A 28 -3.41 -7.93 -5.63
C VAL A 28 -2.75 -9.30 -5.67
N ARG A 29 -3.07 -10.12 -4.67
CA ARG A 29 -2.61 -11.50 -4.61
C ARG A 29 -3.80 -12.44 -4.66
N GLN A 30 -3.61 -13.57 -5.31
CA GLN A 30 -4.57 -14.65 -5.22
C GLN A 30 -4.27 -15.48 -4.00
N SER A 31 -5.29 -15.78 -3.24
CA SER A 31 -5.18 -16.60 -2.04
C SER A 31 -6.30 -17.63 -2.03
N TRP A 32 -6.32 -18.49 -1.05
CA TRP A 32 -7.33 -19.52 -0.91
C TRP A 32 -8.04 -19.34 0.42
N SER A 33 -9.38 -19.36 0.37
CA SER A 33 -10.17 -19.32 1.57
C SER A 33 -10.06 -20.66 2.30
N LYS A 34 -10.55 -20.70 3.53
CA LYS A 34 -10.60 -21.95 4.31
C LYS A 34 -11.49 -23.01 3.67
N PHE A 35 -12.29 -22.64 2.68
CA PHE A 35 -13.16 -23.57 1.93
C PHE A 35 -12.57 -23.92 0.57
N ASP A 36 -11.27 -23.73 0.37
CA ASP A 36 -10.55 -24.00 -0.88
C ASP A 36 -11.12 -23.25 -2.08
N LYS A 37 -11.67 -22.06 -1.84
CA LYS A 37 -12.13 -21.19 -2.91
C LYS A 37 -11.10 -20.10 -3.17
N PRO A 38 -10.80 -19.82 -4.45
CA PRO A 38 -9.87 -18.74 -4.75
C PRO A 38 -10.48 -17.40 -4.34
N CYS A 39 -9.65 -16.56 -3.74
CA CYS A 39 -10.06 -15.20 -3.39
C CYS A 39 -8.91 -14.25 -3.69
N LYS A 40 -9.26 -12.98 -3.89
CA LYS A 40 -8.27 -11.95 -4.10
C LYS A 40 -8.02 -11.21 -2.80
N VAL A 41 -6.76 -10.96 -2.50
CA VAL A 41 -6.37 -10.16 -1.34
C VAL A 41 -5.69 -8.91 -1.86
N TYR A 42 -6.19 -7.76 -1.43
CA TYR A 42 -5.65 -6.45 -1.78
C TYR A 42 -4.73 -6.00 -0.66
N ILE A 43 -3.49 -5.70 -1.01
CA ILE A 43 -2.47 -5.33 -0.03
C ILE A 43 -2.04 -3.89 -0.32
N VAL A 44 -2.25 -3.02 0.65
CA VAL A 44 -1.81 -1.62 0.56
C VAL A 44 -0.40 -1.54 1.11
N ASN A 45 0.54 -1.16 0.24
CA ASN A 45 1.93 -1.02 0.59
C ASN A 45 2.36 0.43 0.52
N ARG A 46 3.10 0.88 1.52
CA ARG A 46 3.76 2.17 1.50
C ARG A 46 5.15 2.01 0.90
N MET A 47 5.48 2.90 -0.02
CA MET A 47 6.80 2.93 -0.67
C MET A 47 7.64 4.01 0.01
N TYR A 48 8.73 3.60 0.64
CA TYR A 48 9.63 4.51 1.34
C TYR A 48 10.89 4.75 0.53
N THR A 49 11.31 6.02 0.45
CA THR A 49 12.66 6.32 -0.01
C THR A 49 13.63 5.94 1.09
N GLU A 50 14.93 5.91 0.76
CA GLU A 50 15.94 5.54 1.75
C GLU A 50 15.93 6.50 2.95
N GLU A 51 15.81 7.79 2.69
CA GLU A 51 15.78 8.79 3.76
C GLU A 51 14.55 8.64 4.64
N GLU A 52 13.39 8.44 4.03
CA GLU A 52 12.15 8.22 4.77
C GLU A 52 12.23 6.96 5.61
N TYR A 53 12.80 5.89 5.06
CA TYR A 53 12.92 4.62 5.77
C TYR A 53 13.83 4.73 6.98
N LYS A 54 14.95 5.45 6.85
CA LYS A 54 15.86 5.71 7.96
C LYS A 54 15.14 6.42 9.12
N LEU A 55 14.33 7.41 8.79
CA LEU A 55 13.62 8.21 9.78
C LEU A 55 12.49 7.42 10.44
N THR A 56 11.81 6.59 9.66
CA THR A 56 10.65 5.84 10.15
C THR A 56 11.06 4.57 10.89
N PHE A 57 12.06 3.86 10.38
CA PHE A 57 12.50 2.60 10.92
C PHE A 57 14.01 2.58 11.20
N PRO A 58 14.49 3.44 12.11
CA PRO A 58 15.94 3.52 12.34
C PRO A 58 16.56 2.21 12.80
N HIS A 59 15.80 1.38 13.52
CA HIS A 59 16.30 0.09 14.02
C HIS A 59 16.34 -0.98 12.94
N LYS A 60 15.55 -0.84 11.90
CA LYS A 60 15.53 -1.80 10.79
C LYS A 60 16.49 -1.42 9.67
N TYR A 61 16.82 -0.14 9.58
CA TYR A 61 17.67 0.33 8.48
C TYR A 61 19.12 -0.13 8.66
N LYS A 62 19.64 -0.75 7.61
CA LYS A 62 21.06 -1.15 7.54
C LYS A 62 21.63 -0.68 6.22
N LYS A 63 22.64 0.19 6.29
CA LYS A 63 23.25 0.75 5.10
C LYS A 63 23.79 -0.36 4.19
N GLY A 64 23.46 -0.27 2.90
CA GLY A 64 23.91 -1.24 1.90
C GLY A 64 23.14 -2.56 1.90
N LYS A 65 22.27 -2.81 2.89
CA LYS A 65 21.49 -4.04 2.98
C LYS A 65 20.00 -3.77 2.79
N THR A 66 19.45 -2.77 3.46
CA THR A 66 18.04 -2.43 3.35
C THR A 66 17.71 -1.93 1.95
N PHE A 67 18.59 -1.09 1.39
CA PHE A 67 18.46 -0.62 0.02
C PHE A 67 19.67 -1.12 -0.77
N LYS A 68 19.40 -1.90 -1.80
CA LYS A 68 20.43 -2.39 -2.71
C LYS A 68 20.79 -1.29 -3.70
N GLN A 69 21.95 -1.41 -4.32
CA GLN A 69 22.40 -0.45 -5.33
C GLN A 69 21.32 -0.32 -6.44
N GLY A 70 20.90 0.90 -6.71
CA GLY A 70 19.86 1.17 -7.71
C GLY A 70 18.44 1.05 -7.23
N GLN A 71 18.24 0.59 -6.00
CA GLN A 71 16.91 0.48 -5.42
C GLN A 71 16.45 1.86 -4.93
N LEU A 72 15.30 2.33 -5.44
CA LEU A 72 14.77 3.64 -5.08
C LEU A 72 13.83 3.59 -3.88
N TYR A 73 13.11 2.48 -3.72
CA TYR A 73 12.07 2.38 -2.70
C TYR A 73 12.12 1.06 -1.97
N LYS A 74 11.72 1.10 -0.70
CA LYS A 74 11.47 -0.09 0.12
C LYS A 74 9.97 -0.17 0.38
N LYS A 75 9.37 -1.33 0.10
CA LYS A 75 7.94 -1.56 0.23
C LYS A 75 7.63 -2.13 1.62
N GLU A 76 6.68 -1.53 2.32
CA GLU A 76 6.19 -2.02 3.61
C GLU A 76 4.67 -2.14 3.55
N SER A 77 4.14 -3.29 3.93
CA SER A 77 2.70 -3.54 3.96
C SER A 77 2.07 -2.83 5.16
N GLU A 78 0.99 -2.08 4.92
CA GLU A 78 0.30 -1.37 5.98
C GLU A 78 -1.12 -1.89 6.23
N TYR A 79 -1.75 -2.46 5.21
CA TYR A 79 -3.13 -2.90 5.32
C TYR A 79 -3.42 -3.94 4.25
N SER A 80 -4.28 -4.88 4.56
CA SER A 80 -4.75 -5.84 3.56
C SER A 80 -6.21 -6.18 3.82
N SER A 81 -6.92 -6.49 2.74
CA SER A 81 -8.32 -6.89 2.82
C SER A 81 -8.71 -7.66 1.56
N THR A 82 -9.73 -8.49 1.68
CA THR A 82 -10.32 -9.16 0.53
C THR A 82 -11.36 -8.29 -0.17
N LYS A 83 -11.68 -7.12 0.41
CA LYS A 83 -12.74 -6.25 -0.09
C LYS A 83 -12.17 -4.93 -0.56
N GLN A 84 -12.47 -4.57 -1.82
CA GLN A 84 -11.98 -3.30 -2.39
C GLN A 84 -12.46 -2.07 -1.63
N HIS A 85 -13.71 -2.08 -1.15
CA HIS A 85 -14.24 -0.91 -0.46
C HIS A 85 -13.51 -0.65 0.86
N GLU A 86 -13.00 -1.68 1.51
CA GLU A 86 -12.20 -1.50 2.73
C GLU A 86 -10.86 -0.87 2.42
N VAL A 87 -10.24 -1.26 1.29
CA VAL A 87 -9.02 -0.61 0.81
C VAL A 87 -9.27 0.86 0.52
N LEU A 88 -10.38 1.15 -0.14
CA LEU A 88 -10.77 2.54 -0.43
C LEU A 88 -10.93 3.34 0.86
N LEU A 89 -11.61 2.79 1.86
CA LEU A 89 -11.80 3.46 3.15
C LEU A 89 -10.46 3.70 3.85
N PHE A 90 -9.57 2.73 3.80
CA PHE A 90 -8.24 2.89 4.38
C PHE A 90 -7.50 4.07 3.72
N LEU A 91 -7.52 4.14 2.39
CA LEU A 91 -6.85 5.21 1.65
C LEU A 91 -7.48 6.57 1.93
N VAL A 92 -8.82 6.63 2.04
CA VAL A 92 -9.52 7.87 2.37
C VAL A 92 -9.10 8.35 3.76
N ARG A 93 -9.06 7.46 4.73
CA ARG A 93 -8.62 7.81 6.09
C ARG A 93 -7.17 8.28 6.12
N THR A 94 -6.32 7.61 5.36
CA THR A 94 -4.90 7.97 5.25
C THR A 94 -4.75 9.35 4.64
N TYR A 95 -5.53 9.64 3.59
CA TYR A 95 -5.51 10.93 2.94
C TYR A 95 -6.00 12.05 3.86
N LYS A 96 -7.11 11.80 4.56
CA LYS A 96 -7.69 12.79 5.49
C LYS A 96 -6.87 12.96 6.76
N GLY A 97 -6.25 11.89 7.23
CA GLY A 97 -5.41 11.92 8.41
C GLY A 97 -4.18 12.78 8.24
N GLY A 98 -3.80 13.05 7.04
CA GLY A 98 -3.03 14.20 6.61
C GLY A 98 -1.69 14.38 7.19
N ASP A 99 -1.07 13.74 7.74
CA ASP A 99 0.20 14.13 8.30
C ASP A 99 1.38 14.22 7.43
#